data_f2618189763061d1fe96d81cb6e500d5
#
_entry.id   f2618189763061d1fe96d81cb6e500d5
#
_cell.length_a   1.000
_cell.length_b   1.000
_cell.length_c   1.000
_cell.angle_alpha   90.00
_cell.angle_beta   90.00
_cell.angle_gamma   90.00
#
_symmetry.space_group_name_H-M   'P 1'
#
loop_
_entity.id
_entity.type
_entity.pdbx_description
1 polymer ?
#
loop_
_entity_poly.entity_id
_entity_poly.type
_entity_poly.pdbx_seq_one_letter_code
_entity_poly.pdbx_strand_id
1 'polypeptide(L)'
;SLLRTAVSALSSYDPDAEDNSHNANVRKAVRLLAKVPTMIMSGHRFAVGEEPVSPKDGLGHAANLLYMMRGSDPADYEVAAMNVSLILYAEHGYNASAFAARVTASTMSDMHAAITTGIGTLAGPLLGGANEQAMAMLQEIGEASKGRQWVLEALAEKRKIMGFGHREYKSGDSRVPSMKQVGRDIAAAVGDTKWVE
;
A
#
# COMPACT_ATOMS: atom_id res chain seq x y z
N SER A 1 -14.93 -0.85 -2.43
CA SER A 1 -14.13 -1.18 -1.38
C SER A 1 -14.26 -2.60 -0.83
N LEU A 2 -14.00 -3.54 -1.73
CA LEU A 2 -14.06 -4.99 -1.47
C LEU A 2 -13.25 -5.38 -0.22
N LEU A 3 -12.02 -4.88 -0.08
CA LEU A 3 -11.15 -5.22 1.04
C LEU A 3 -11.77 -4.91 2.41
N ARG A 4 -12.41 -3.75 2.59
CA ARG A 4 -13.08 -3.40 3.86
C ARG A 4 -14.18 -4.39 4.21
N THR A 5 -15.01 -4.74 3.22
CA THR A 5 -16.09 -5.72 3.39
C THR A 5 -15.53 -7.09 3.73
N ALA A 6 -14.50 -7.54 3.01
CA ALA A 6 -13.88 -8.84 3.23
C ALA A 6 -13.22 -8.93 4.62
N VAL A 7 -12.45 -7.93 5.04
CA VAL A 7 -11.82 -7.92 6.37
C VAL A 7 -12.87 -7.89 7.48
N SER A 8 -13.91 -7.09 7.33
CA SER A 8 -15.03 -7.06 8.30
C SER A 8 -15.73 -8.42 8.39
N ALA A 9 -16.02 -9.05 7.26
CA ALA A 9 -16.67 -10.35 7.23
C ALA A 9 -15.80 -11.47 7.84
N LEU A 10 -14.48 -11.36 7.78
CA LEU A 10 -13.57 -12.35 8.38
C LEU A 10 -13.77 -12.52 9.88
N SER A 11 -14.25 -11.49 10.60
CA SER A 11 -14.52 -11.61 12.04
C SER A 11 -15.50 -12.75 12.36
N SER A 12 -16.51 -12.96 11.50
CA SER A 12 -17.49 -14.03 11.68
C SER A 12 -16.92 -15.44 11.51
N TYR A 13 -15.72 -15.56 10.95
CA TYR A 13 -15.03 -16.83 10.70
C TYR A 13 -13.76 -17.00 11.52
N ASP A 14 -13.41 -16.00 12.36
CA ASP A 14 -12.22 -16.07 13.19
C ASP A 14 -12.57 -16.65 14.56
N PRO A 15 -12.00 -17.81 14.97
CA PRO A 15 -12.32 -18.44 16.24
C PRO A 15 -11.90 -17.60 17.46
N ASP A 16 -10.98 -16.65 17.28
CA ASP A 16 -10.52 -15.75 18.32
C ASP A 16 -11.18 -14.35 18.25
N ALA A 17 -12.22 -14.14 17.41
CA ALA A 17 -12.73 -12.80 17.12
C ALA A 17 -13.03 -11.99 18.40
N GLU A 18 -13.73 -12.59 19.35
CA GLU A 18 -14.15 -11.97 20.61
C GLU A 18 -13.08 -12.01 21.72
N ASP A 19 -11.98 -12.75 21.53
CA ASP A 19 -10.90 -12.81 22.52
C ASP A 19 -9.88 -11.69 22.27
N ASN A 20 -9.86 -10.70 23.15
CA ASN A 20 -8.91 -9.58 23.11
C ASN A 20 -7.65 -9.80 23.95
N SER A 21 -7.36 -11.04 24.39
CA SER A 21 -6.09 -11.38 25.04
C SER A 21 -4.90 -11.14 24.08
N HIS A 22 -3.72 -10.86 24.64
CA HIS A 22 -2.51 -10.64 23.84
C HIS A 22 -2.25 -11.80 22.87
N ASN A 23 -2.33 -13.04 23.34
CA ASN A 23 -2.05 -14.21 22.51
C ASN A 23 -3.06 -14.39 21.37
N ALA A 24 -4.35 -14.14 21.62
CA ALA A 24 -5.38 -14.17 20.59
C ALA A 24 -5.17 -13.05 19.57
N ASN A 25 -4.80 -11.85 20.02
CA ASN A 25 -4.49 -10.73 19.13
C ASN A 25 -3.27 -11.03 18.24
N VAL A 26 -2.23 -11.67 18.74
CA VAL A 26 -1.09 -12.12 17.91
C VAL A 26 -1.55 -13.11 16.84
N ARG A 27 -2.35 -14.12 17.19
CA ARG A 27 -2.88 -15.08 16.21
C ARG A 27 -3.77 -14.41 15.16
N LYS A 28 -4.65 -13.48 15.56
CA LYS A 28 -5.49 -12.69 14.62
C LYS A 28 -4.63 -11.85 13.68
N ALA A 29 -3.60 -11.18 14.19
CA ALA A 29 -2.69 -10.37 13.38
C ALA A 29 -1.96 -11.22 12.33
N VAL A 30 -1.45 -12.40 12.71
CA VAL A 30 -0.81 -13.33 11.77
C VAL A 30 -1.78 -13.80 10.68
N ARG A 31 -3.01 -14.16 11.05
CA ARG A 31 -4.04 -14.57 10.08
C ARG A 31 -4.41 -13.44 9.12
N LEU A 32 -4.57 -12.22 9.63
CA LEU A 32 -4.86 -11.05 8.80
C LEU A 32 -3.69 -10.72 7.86
N LEU A 33 -2.45 -10.75 8.37
CA LEU A 33 -1.25 -10.53 7.57
C LEU A 33 -1.15 -11.53 6.40
N ALA A 34 -1.53 -12.78 6.61
CA ALA A 34 -1.54 -13.81 5.57
C ALA A 34 -2.71 -13.66 4.58
N LYS A 35 -3.90 -13.27 5.04
CA LYS A 35 -5.13 -13.24 4.23
C LYS A 35 -5.30 -11.94 3.44
N VAL A 36 -4.85 -10.80 3.99
CA VAL A 36 -5.04 -9.49 3.35
C VAL A 36 -4.42 -9.42 1.94
N PRO A 37 -3.18 -9.90 1.69
CA PRO A 37 -2.62 -9.94 0.35
C PRO A 37 -3.47 -10.74 -0.64
N THR A 38 -3.98 -11.89 -0.23
CA THR A 38 -4.85 -12.72 -1.08
C THR A 38 -6.12 -11.96 -1.46
N MET A 39 -6.77 -11.28 -0.49
CA MET A 39 -7.96 -10.48 -0.76
C MET A 39 -7.68 -9.29 -1.68
N ILE A 40 -6.53 -8.62 -1.51
CA ILE A 40 -6.14 -7.49 -2.37
C ILE A 40 -5.93 -7.99 -3.81
N MET A 41 -5.15 -9.05 -3.99
CA MET A 41 -4.81 -9.55 -5.32
C MET A 41 -5.99 -10.21 -6.02
N SER A 42 -6.84 -10.94 -5.31
CA SER A 42 -8.11 -11.43 -5.86
C SER A 42 -9.01 -10.27 -6.29
N GLY A 43 -9.14 -9.25 -5.45
CA GLY A 43 -9.92 -8.05 -5.79
C GLY A 43 -9.38 -7.29 -7.00
N HIS A 44 -8.05 -7.21 -7.15
CA HIS A 44 -7.41 -6.62 -8.32
C HIS A 44 -7.72 -7.42 -9.59
N ARG A 45 -7.51 -8.73 -9.56
CA ARG A 45 -7.76 -9.60 -10.72
C ARG A 45 -9.24 -9.58 -11.15
N PHE A 46 -10.16 -9.63 -10.21
CA PHE A 46 -11.59 -9.42 -10.53
C PHE A 46 -11.88 -8.08 -11.18
N ALA A 47 -11.23 -7.02 -10.74
CA ALA A 47 -11.43 -5.69 -11.32
C ALA A 47 -10.95 -5.59 -12.76
N VAL A 48 -9.97 -6.40 -13.16
CA VAL A 48 -9.46 -6.46 -14.55
C VAL A 48 -10.05 -7.62 -15.35
N GLY A 49 -11.04 -8.34 -14.81
CA GLY A 49 -11.74 -9.42 -15.49
C GLY A 49 -10.99 -10.76 -15.50
N GLU A 50 -10.06 -10.96 -14.59
CA GLU A 50 -9.26 -12.17 -14.49
C GLU A 50 -9.64 -13.01 -13.26
N GLU A 51 -9.44 -14.35 -13.37
CA GLU A 51 -9.65 -15.25 -12.24
C GLU A 51 -8.59 -15.08 -11.15
N PRO A 52 -8.95 -15.20 -9.85
CA PRO A 52 -8.00 -15.16 -8.74
C PRO A 52 -6.93 -16.24 -8.87
N VAL A 53 -5.73 -15.91 -8.44
CA VAL A 53 -4.60 -16.83 -8.32
C VAL A 53 -4.35 -17.14 -6.85
N SER A 54 -4.32 -18.43 -6.51
CA SER A 54 -3.99 -18.87 -5.15
C SER A 54 -2.51 -18.61 -4.82
N PRO A 55 -2.17 -18.38 -3.54
CA PRO A 55 -0.77 -18.30 -3.14
C PRO A 55 -0.02 -19.58 -3.52
N LYS A 56 1.26 -19.44 -3.86
CA LYS A 56 2.17 -20.54 -4.21
C LYS A 56 3.03 -20.90 -3.01
N ASP A 57 3.04 -22.18 -2.68
CA ASP A 57 3.88 -22.70 -1.60
C ASP A 57 5.37 -22.46 -1.88
N GLY A 58 6.13 -22.19 -0.83
CA GLY A 58 7.58 -21.94 -0.92
C GLY A 58 7.96 -20.50 -1.31
N LEU A 59 7.02 -19.67 -1.75
CA LEU A 59 7.30 -18.26 -1.98
C LEU A 59 7.20 -17.44 -0.68
N GLY A 60 8.15 -16.51 -0.50
CA GLY A 60 8.06 -15.49 0.55
C GLY A 60 6.90 -14.50 0.33
N HIS A 61 6.58 -13.69 1.36
CA HIS A 61 5.43 -12.79 1.37
C HIS A 61 5.39 -11.82 0.17
N ALA A 62 6.50 -11.13 -0.11
CA ALA A 62 6.60 -10.20 -1.25
C ALA A 62 6.48 -10.90 -2.60
N ALA A 63 7.16 -12.04 -2.77
CA ALA A 63 7.11 -12.84 -3.98
C ALA A 63 5.70 -13.37 -4.24
N ASN A 64 5.03 -13.86 -3.19
CA ASN A 64 3.67 -14.38 -3.30
C ASN A 64 2.65 -13.31 -3.67
N LEU A 65 2.81 -12.09 -3.14
CA LEU A 65 1.97 -10.95 -3.50
C LEU A 65 2.07 -10.65 -5.00
N LEU A 66 3.28 -10.58 -5.55
CA LEU A 66 3.51 -10.37 -6.98
C LEU A 66 3.02 -11.55 -7.84
N TYR A 67 3.24 -12.78 -7.37
CA TYR A 67 2.74 -13.99 -8.02
C TYR A 67 1.21 -13.99 -8.14
N MET A 68 0.50 -13.74 -7.05
CA MET A 68 -0.97 -13.67 -7.05
C MET A 68 -1.51 -12.54 -7.93
N MET A 69 -0.76 -11.44 -8.06
CA MET A 69 -1.14 -10.33 -8.95
C MET A 69 -1.12 -10.73 -10.42
N ARG A 70 -0.08 -11.45 -10.86
CA ARG A 70 0.20 -11.73 -12.28
C ARG A 70 -0.05 -13.16 -12.73
N GLY A 71 -0.04 -14.11 -11.82
CA GLY A 71 -0.13 -15.55 -12.13
C GLY A 71 1.20 -16.17 -12.63
N SER A 72 2.31 -15.44 -12.51
CA SER A 72 3.66 -15.90 -12.90
C SER A 72 4.69 -15.54 -11.84
N ASP A 73 5.78 -16.31 -11.79
CA ASP A 73 6.85 -16.08 -10.83
C ASP A 73 7.51 -14.70 -11.09
N PRO A 74 7.70 -13.89 -10.05
CA PRO A 74 8.37 -12.60 -10.18
C PRO A 74 9.88 -12.76 -10.33
N ALA A 75 10.53 -11.79 -10.96
CA ALA A 75 11.99 -11.71 -10.99
C ALA A 75 12.56 -11.25 -9.63
N ASP A 76 13.82 -11.60 -9.36
CA ASP A 76 14.45 -11.30 -8.06
C ASP A 76 14.46 -9.80 -7.72
N TYR A 77 14.71 -8.93 -8.71
CA TYR A 77 14.69 -7.47 -8.50
C TYR A 77 13.30 -6.95 -8.14
N GLU A 78 12.23 -7.55 -8.66
CA GLU A 78 10.86 -7.19 -8.34
C GLU A 78 10.51 -7.60 -6.90
N VAL A 79 10.94 -8.80 -6.51
CA VAL A 79 10.78 -9.30 -5.14
C VAL A 79 11.53 -8.41 -4.15
N ALA A 80 12.77 -8.03 -4.47
CA ALA A 80 13.56 -7.13 -3.64
C ALA A 80 12.88 -5.76 -3.49
N ALA A 81 12.40 -5.18 -4.58
CA ALA A 81 11.69 -3.91 -4.59
C ALA A 81 10.40 -3.96 -3.77
N MET A 82 9.58 -4.99 -3.95
CA MET A 82 8.35 -5.19 -3.19
C MET A 82 8.64 -5.37 -1.70
N ASN A 83 9.66 -6.15 -1.36
CA ASN A 83 10.05 -6.39 0.03
C ASN A 83 10.48 -5.08 0.74
N VAL A 84 11.33 -4.27 0.11
CA VAL A 84 11.72 -2.95 0.64
C VAL A 84 10.48 -2.06 0.82
N SER A 85 9.57 -2.04 -0.17
CA SER A 85 8.33 -1.28 -0.09
C SER A 85 7.47 -1.70 1.10
N LEU A 86 7.25 -3.00 1.29
CA LEU A 86 6.47 -3.52 2.41
C LEU A 86 7.09 -3.18 3.76
N ILE A 87 8.43 -3.25 3.89
CA ILE A 87 9.14 -2.87 5.11
C ILE A 87 8.94 -1.37 5.41
N LEU A 88 9.13 -0.51 4.41
CA LEU A 88 9.01 0.95 4.58
C LEU A 88 7.58 1.40 4.86
N TYR A 89 6.58 0.62 4.45
CA TYR A 89 5.17 0.89 4.71
C TYR A 89 4.61 0.17 5.95
N ALA A 90 5.38 -0.73 6.58
CA ALA A 90 4.91 -1.51 7.72
C ALA A 90 4.61 -0.63 8.94
N GLU A 91 5.39 0.44 9.13
CA GLU A 91 5.20 1.42 10.19
C GLU A 91 5.76 2.77 9.77
N HIS A 92 5.06 3.84 10.04
CA HIS A 92 5.53 5.20 9.80
C HIS A 92 4.86 6.19 10.75
N GLY A 93 5.17 6.07 12.02
CA GLY A 93 4.69 6.97 13.08
C GLY A 93 3.17 6.92 13.28
N TYR A 94 2.62 8.02 13.71
CA TYR A 94 1.18 8.16 14.02
C TYR A 94 0.38 8.56 12.78
N ASN A 95 0.37 7.72 11.74
CA ASN A 95 -0.46 7.98 10.57
C ASN A 95 -1.97 7.91 10.92
N ALA A 96 -2.81 8.53 10.08
CA ALA A 96 -4.23 8.64 10.33
C ALA A 96 -4.94 7.27 10.43
N SER A 97 -4.50 6.26 9.65
CA SER A 97 -5.06 4.90 9.73
C SER A 97 -4.74 4.22 11.05
N ALA A 98 -3.50 4.33 11.54
CA ALA A 98 -3.12 3.80 12.84
C ALA A 98 -3.87 4.51 13.96
N PHE A 99 -4.04 5.84 13.88
CA PHE A 99 -4.83 6.60 14.84
C PHE A 99 -6.30 6.15 14.86
N ALA A 100 -6.95 6.03 13.71
CA ALA A 100 -8.34 5.60 13.61
C ALA A 100 -8.55 4.16 14.12
N ALA A 101 -7.63 3.24 13.76
CA ALA A 101 -7.66 1.87 14.27
C ALA A 101 -7.50 1.81 15.81
N ARG A 102 -6.63 2.65 16.38
CA ARG A 102 -6.46 2.74 17.85
C ARG A 102 -7.71 3.29 18.55
N VAL A 103 -8.39 4.28 17.94
CA VAL A 103 -9.67 4.78 18.48
C VAL A 103 -10.69 3.65 18.53
N THR A 104 -10.83 2.87 17.45
CA THR A 104 -11.73 1.71 17.43
C THR A 104 -11.35 0.67 18.48
N ALA A 105 -10.08 0.30 18.55
CA ALA A 105 -9.58 -0.68 19.52
C ALA A 105 -9.72 -0.21 20.97
N SER A 106 -9.68 1.11 21.25
CA SER A 106 -9.83 1.67 22.60
C SER A 106 -11.20 1.40 23.22
N THR A 107 -12.19 1.09 22.41
CA THR A 107 -13.54 0.71 22.84
C THR A 107 -13.69 -0.79 23.12
N MET A 108 -12.60 -1.54 23.08
CA MET A 108 -12.57 -3.02 23.16
C MET A 108 -13.26 -3.71 21.98
N SER A 109 -13.45 -3.01 20.87
CA SER A 109 -13.90 -3.61 19.61
C SER A 109 -12.86 -4.61 19.09
N ASP A 110 -13.31 -5.58 18.30
CA ASP A 110 -12.43 -6.63 17.75
C ASP A 110 -11.38 -6.09 16.78
N MET A 111 -10.32 -6.88 16.54
CA MET A 111 -9.21 -6.49 15.67
C MET A 111 -9.66 -6.26 14.22
N HIS A 112 -10.62 -7.04 13.70
CA HIS A 112 -11.09 -6.89 12.32
C HIS A 112 -11.82 -5.56 12.14
N ALA A 113 -12.63 -5.12 13.13
CA ALA A 113 -13.26 -3.80 13.13
C ALA A 113 -12.21 -2.68 13.13
N ALA A 114 -11.16 -2.79 13.96
CA ALA A 114 -10.07 -1.82 14.00
C ALA A 114 -9.33 -1.72 12.67
N ILE A 115 -8.98 -2.85 12.06
CA ILE A 115 -8.30 -2.90 10.75
C ILE A 115 -9.23 -2.38 9.64
N THR A 116 -10.52 -2.72 9.65
CA THR A 116 -11.52 -2.20 8.70
C THR A 116 -11.60 -0.67 8.77
N THR A 117 -11.55 -0.10 9.96
CA THR A 117 -11.51 1.36 10.18
C THR A 117 -10.22 1.95 9.60
N GLY A 118 -9.07 1.32 9.85
CA GLY A 118 -7.79 1.73 9.26
C GLY A 118 -7.78 1.74 7.74
N ILE A 119 -8.34 0.69 7.11
CA ILE A 119 -8.48 0.58 5.65
C ILE A 119 -9.44 1.68 5.12
N GLY A 120 -10.52 1.96 5.84
CA GLY A 120 -11.44 3.04 5.50
C GLY A 120 -10.77 4.40 5.50
N THR A 121 -9.94 4.66 6.49
CA THR A 121 -9.16 5.90 6.62
C THR A 121 -8.09 6.01 5.53
N LEU A 122 -7.42 4.90 5.21
CA LEU A 122 -6.41 4.85 4.15
C LEU A 122 -6.99 5.23 2.76
N ALA A 123 -8.24 4.90 2.50
CA ALA A 123 -8.90 5.21 1.22
C ALA A 123 -9.15 6.71 0.99
N GLY A 124 -8.91 7.56 1.98
CA GLY A 124 -9.08 9.01 1.86
C GLY A 124 -8.08 9.64 0.87
N PRO A 125 -8.50 10.67 0.10
CA PRO A 125 -7.65 11.30 -0.92
C PRO A 125 -6.43 12.04 -0.34
N LEU A 126 -6.41 12.29 0.96
CA LEU A 126 -5.29 12.92 1.67
C LEU A 126 -4.34 11.90 2.33
N LEU A 127 -4.55 10.61 2.12
CA LEU A 127 -3.70 9.53 2.65
C LEU A 127 -3.33 8.57 1.51
N GLY A 128 -3.86 7.39 1.44
CA GLY A 128 -3.53 6.39 0.40
C GLY A 128 -3.92 6.85 -1.02
N GLY A 129 -5.02 7.56 -1.17
CA GLY A 129 -5.43 8.16 -2.45
C GLY A 129 -4.46 9.23 -2.99
N ALA A 130 -3.57 9.78 -2.15
CA ALA A 130 -2.55 10.73 -2.61
C ALA A 130 -1.52 10.09 -3.55
N ASN A 131 -1.20 8.82 -3.37
CA ASN A 131 -0.27 8.09 -4.23
C ASN A 131 -0.84 7.88 -5.65
N GLU A 132 -2.14 7.55 -5.74
CA GLU A 132 -2.84 7.47 -7.03
C GLU A 132 -2.80 8.80 -7.78
N GLN A 133 -3.10 9.88 -7.08
CA GLN A 133 -3.10 11.22 -7.68
C GLN A 133 -1.68 11.67 -8.08
N ALA A 134 -0.65 11.32 -7.30
CA ALA A 134 0.74 11.59 -7.66
C ALA A 134 1.16 10.83 -8.92
N MET A 135 0.78 9.56 -9.06
CA MET A 135 1.05 8.79 -10.27
C MET A 135 0.30 9.35 -11.50
N ALA A 136 -0.97 9.72 -11.33
CA ALA A 136 -1.75 10.35 -12.40
C ALA A 136 -1.10 11.67 -12.87
N MET A 137 -0.62 12.48 -11.94
CA MET A 137 0.13 13.70 -12.25
C MET A 137 1.43 13.41 -13.03
N LEU A 138 2.21 12.40 -12.61
CA LEU A 138 3.42 12.01 -13.34
C LEU A 138 3.11 11.51 -14.74
N GLN A 139 2.02 10.76 -14.91
CA GLN A 139 1.55 10.30 -16.22
C GLN A 139 1.08 11.47 -17.11
N GLU A 140 0.43 12.49 -16.54
CA GLU A 140 0.04 13.73 -17.24
C GLU A 140 1.28 14.50 -17.72
N ILE A 141 2.31 14.63 -16.89
CA ILE A 141 3.59 15.26 -17.26
C ILE A 141 4.27 14.45 -18.37
N GLY A 142 4.29 13.13 -18.26
CA GLY A 142 4.75 12.20 -19.27
C GLY A 142 6.27 12.13 -19.43
N GLU A 143 6.97 13.27 -19.47
CA GLU A 143 8.42 13.36 -19.71
C GLU A 143 9.07 14.35 -18.75
N ALA A 144 10.27 14.06 -18.26
CA ALA A 144 11.01 14.93 -17.32
C ALA A 144 11.21 16.35 -17.88
N SER A 145 11.46 16.48 -19.19
CA SER A 145 11.63 17.76 -19.88
C SER A 145 10.42 18.71 -19.76
N LYS A 146 9.22 18.16 -19.60
CA LYS A 146 7.95 18.93 -19.44
C LYS A 146 7.64 19.28 -17.99
N GLY A 147 8.33 18.65 -17.03
CA GLY A 147 8.01 18.80 -15.60
C GLY A 147 8.05 20.25 -15.12
N ARG A 148 9.07 21.00 -15.52
CA ARG A 148 9.21 22.41 -15.11
C ARG A 148 8.06 23.26 -15.58
N GLN A 149 7.67 23.12 -16.85
CA GLN A 149 6.58 23.90 -17.44
C GLN A 149 5.24 23.56 -16.78
N TRP A 150 4.96 22.26 -16.61
CA TRP A 150 3.75 21.79 -15.96
C TRP A 150 3.62 22.34 -14.52
N VAL A 151 4.73 22.34 -13.74
CA VAL A 151 4.72 22.88 -12.38
C VAL A 151 4.42 24.38 -12.37
N LEU A 152 4.99 25.16 -13.29
CA LEU A 152 4.74 26.60 -13.37
C LEU A 152 3.27 26.90 -13.71
N GLU A 153 2.68 26.14 -14.63
CA GLU A 153 1.26 26.25 -14.99
C GLU A 153 0.36 25.86 -13.80
N ALA A 154 0.66 24.74 -13.13
CA ALA A 154 -0.07 24.31 -11.95
C ALA A 154 -0.05 25.35 -10.82
N LEU A 155 1.10 26.01 -10.61
CA LEU A 155 1.22 27.09 -9.62
C LEU A 155 0.43 28.34 -10.02
N ALA A 156 0.46 28.73 -11.31
CA ALA A 156 -0.31 29.87 -11.82
C ALA A 156 -1.83 29.65 -11.66
N GLU A 157 -2.28 28.42 -11.89
CA GLU A 157 -3.68 28.01 -11.75
C GLU A 157 -4.07 27.64 -10.31
N LYS A 158 -3.13 27.71 -9.35
CA LYS A 158 -3.32 27.29 -7.95
C LYS A 158 -3.75 25.82 -7.83
N ARG A 159 -3.36 25.00 -8.79
CA ARG A 159 -3.55 23.54 -8.70
C ARG A 159 -2.68 22.95 -7.61
N LYS A 160 -3.18 21.91 -6.95
CA LYS A 160 -2.43 21.17 -5.96
C LYS A 160 -1.41 20.27 -6.65
N ILE A 161 -0.14 20.38 -6.24
CA ILE A 161 0.93 19.50 -6.74
C ILE A 161 1.04 18.32 -5.76
N MET A 162 0.70 17.12 -6.22
CA MET A 162 0.69 15.94 -5.38
C MET A 162 2.11 15.45 -5.08
N GLY A 163 2.31 14.88 -3.88
CA GLY A 163 3.65 14.47 -3.41
C GLY A 163 4.47 15.59 -2.77
N PHE A 164 3.98 16.83 -2.78
CA PHE A 164 4.63 17.98 -2.15
C PHE A 164 3.78 18.54 -1.00
N GLY A 165 4.49 19.01 0.04
CA GLY A 165 3.85 19.57 1.23
C GLY A 165 3.30 18.48 2.15
N HIS A 166 3.94 18.30 3.29
CA HIS A 166 3.49 17.42 4.35
C HIS A 166 3.40 18.19 5.65
N ARG A 167 2.40 17.88 6.47
CA ARG A 167 2.18 18.61 7.72
C ARG A 167 3.33 18.44 8.71
N GLU A 168 3.95 17.26 8.74
CA GLU A 168 4.98 16.90 9.72
C GLU A 168 6.40 16.96 9.16
N TYR A 169 6.60 16.58 7.89
CA TYR A 169 7.94 16.60 7.29
C TYR A 169 8.38 18.02 6.93
N LYS A 170 9.44 18.49 7.59
CA LYS A 170 10.06 19.80 7.30
C LYS A 170 11.28 19.67 6.40
N SER A 171 11.98 18.54 6.45
CA SER A 171 13.24 18.29 5.73
C SER A 171 13.18 17.08 4.78
N GLY A 172 11.99 16.53 4.53
CA GLY A 172 11.76 15.39 3.65
C GLY A 172 11.34 14.11 4.39
N ASP A 173 10.90 13.12 3.63
CA ASP A 173 10.51 11.80 4.13
C ASP A 173 11.73 10.89 4.20
N SER A 174 12.00 10.28 5.35
CA SER A 174 13.14 9.37 5.57
C SER A 174 13.15 8.14 4.69
N ARG A 175 12.01 7.78 4.10
CA ARG A 175 11.87 6.63 3.18
C ARG A 175 12.37 6.94 1.76
N VAL A 176 12.43 8.21 1.38
CA VAL A 176 12.78 8.64 0.02
C VAL A 176 14.14 8.11 -0.47
N PRO A 177 15.24 8.12 0.31
CA PRO A 177 16.52 7.59 -0.16
C PRO A 177 16.42 6.12 -0.57
N SER A 178 15.79 5.28 0.27
CA SER A 178 15.62 3.86 0.00
C SER A 178 14.71 3.61 -1.21
N MET A 179 13.60 4.34 -1.33
CA MET A 179 12.68 4.21 -2.48
C MET A 179 13.32 4.68 -3.78
N LYS A 180 14.14 5.73 -3.74
CA LYS A 180 14.91 6.16 -4.92
C LYS A 180 15.93 5.10 -5.36
N GLN A 181 16.59 4.44 -4.42
CA GLN A 181 17.51 3.35 -4.76
C GLN A 181 16.75 2.18 -5.40
N VAL A 182 15.64 1.75 -4.83
CA VAL A 182 14.75 0.73 -5.43
C VAL A 182 14.33 1.11 -6.86
N GLY A 183 13.94 2.37 -7.08
CA GLY A 183 13.58 2.85 -8.42
C GLY A 183 14.74 2.72 -9.41
N ARG A 184 15.96 3.09 -9.01
CA ARG A 184 17.16 2.94 -9.85
C ARG A 184 17.49 1.48 -10.17
N ASP A 185 17.37 0.61 -9.17
CA ASP A 185 17.64 -0.82 -9.35
C ASP A 185 16.66 -1.47 -10.34
N ILE A 186 15.36 -1.10 -10.23
CA ILE A 186 14.35 -1.51 -11.21
C ILE A 186 14.67 -0.96 -12.61
N ALA A 187 14.96 0.34 -12.71
CA ALA A 187 15.27 1.00 -13.97
C ALA A 187 16.48 0.33 -14.67
N ALA A 188 17.52 0.01 -13.91
CA ALA A 188 18.68 -0.72 -14.40
C ALA A 188 18.33 -2.13 -14.88
N ALA A 189 17.47 -2.85 -14.15
CA ALA A 189 17.06 -4.21 -14.49
C ALA A 189 16.20 -4.28 -15.77
N VAL A 190 15.31 -3.27 -15.97
CA VAL A 190 14.41 -3.25 -17.14
C VAL A 190 14.96 -2.44 -18.32
N GLY A 191 16.04 -1.66 -18.11
CA GLY A 191 16.63 -0.81 -19.15
C GLY A 191 15.80 0.44 -19.47
N ASP A 192 14.94 0.89 -18.54
CA ASP A 192 14.10 2.10 -18.69
C ASP A 192 14.30 3.03 -17.49
N THR A 193 14.84 4.23 -17.74
CA THR A 193 15.15 5.26 -16.72
C THR A 193 14.08 6.33 -16.59
N LYS A 194 13.02 6.28 -17.39
CA LYS A 194 11.99 7.31 -17.50
C LYS A 194 11.48 7.85 -16.15
N TRP A 195 11.39 7.01 -15.14
CA TRP A 195 10.79 7.35 -13.85
C TRP A 195 11.81 7.65 -12.73
N VAL A 196 13.11 7.65 -13.04
CA VAL A 196 14.19 7.83 -12.05
C VAL A 196 15.15 8.98 -12.38
N GLU A 197 15.02 9.57 -13.54
CA GLU A 197 15.68 10.82 -13.96
C GLU A 197 14.86 12.03 -13.50
#